data_99d616d099b09358591ca7c85a082032
#
_entry.id   99d616d099b09358591ca7c85a082032
#
_cell.length_a   1.000
_cell.length_b   1.000
_cell.length_c   1.000
_cell.angle_alpha   90.00
_cell.angle_beta   90.00
_cell.angle_gamma   90.00
#
_symmetry.space_group_name_H-M   'P 1'
#
loop_
_entity.id
_entity.type
_entity.pdbx_description
1 polymer ?
#
loop_
_entity_poly.entity_id
_entity_poly.type
_entity_poly.pdbx_seq_one_letter_code
_entity_poly.pdbx_strand_id
1 'polypeptide(L)'
;MARCNIILIKYLIYGLIVILSLECTPSPRYRSNSKPAPTVTKQQKQKKKKLSYNPKKTVYRGISSFYGEKFHQKLTANGEIFDKNGVTAAHKEFPFNTVARVTNENNGKSLILRINDRGPYVDGRILDCSFGAATKLGFVNDGTAPVKIEILEWGDGEYMHHD
;
A
#
# COMPACT_ATOMS: atom_id res chain seq x y z
N MET A 1 -10.87 -48.59 63.99
CA MET A 1 -10.98 -47.65 62.83
C MET A 1 -9.73 -46.84 62.52
N ALA A 2 -8.62 -46.93 63.27
CA ALA A 2 -7.43 -46.10 63.07
C ALA A 2 -6.39 -46.63 62.04
N ARG A 3 -6.42 -47.90 61.69
CA ARG A 3 -5.41 -48.50 60.78
C ARG A 3 -5.65 -48.28 59.31
N CYS A 4 -6.90 -47.94 58.85
CA CYS A 4 -7.23 -47.73 57.46
C CYS A 4 -6.74 -46.36 56.95
N ASN A 5 -6.71 -45.35 57.83
CA ASN A 5 -6.28 -44.01 57.46
C ASN A 5 -4.78 -43.84 57.17
N ILE A 6 -3.95 -44.68 57.85
CA ILE A 6 -2.48 -44.62 57.72
C ILE A 6 -2.04 -45.13 56.32
N ILE A 7 -2.75 -46.12 55.79
CA ILE A 7 -2.44 -46.71 54.49
C ILE A 7 -2.81 -45.75 53.38
N LEU A 8 -3.96 -45.10 53.47
CA LEU A 8 -4.39 -44.08 52.47
C LEU A 8 -3.44 -42.91 52.49
N ILE A 9 -2.97 -42.42 53.60
CA ILE A 9 -2.02 -41.29 53.66
C ILE A 9 -0.66 -41.70 53.09
N LYS A 10 -0.19 -42.91 53.21
CA LYS A 10 1.04 -43.36 52.55
C LYS A 10 0.94 -43.39 51.03
N TYR A 11 -0.16 -43.86 50.47
CA TYR A 11 -0.36 -43.88 49.05
C TYR A 11 -0.51 -42.44 48.44
N LEU A 12 -1.11 -41.51 49.20
CA LEU A 12 -1.19 -40.08 48.80
C LEU A 12 0.20 -39.43 48.79
N ILE A 13 1.06 -39.72 49.77
CA ILE A 13 2.43 -39.19 49.83
C ILE A 13 3.31 -39.81 48.72
N TYR A 14 3.19 -41.11 48.43
CA TYR A 14 3.90 -41.73 47.31
C TYR A 14 3.44 -41.20 45.95
N GLY A 15 2.16 -40.96 45.77
CA GLY A 15 1.62 -40.35 44.56
C GLY A 15 2.13 -38.92 44.34
N LEU A 16 2.29 -38.14 45.41
CA LEU A 16 2.81 -36.80 45.36
C LEU A 16 4.32 -36.73 45.02
N ILE A 17 5.10 -37.71 45.52
CA ILE A 17 6.55 -37.79 45.24
C ILE A 17 6.84 -38.22 43.80
N VAL A 18 6.00 -39.06 43.20
CA VAL A 18 6.16 -39.47 41.80
C VAL A 18 5.83 -38.33 40.82
N ILE A 19 4.95 -37.38 41.18
CA ILE A 19 4.60 -36.22 40.33
C ILE A 19 5.71 -35.17 40.34
N LEU A 20 6.53 -35.09 41.39
CA LEU A 20 7.63 -34.11 41.49
C LEU A 20 8.93 -34.52 40.78
N SER A 21 9.02 -35.72 40.19
CA SER A 21 10.23 -36.20 39.51
C SER A 21 10.21 -36.11 37.99
N LEU A 22 9.17 -35.51 37.39
CA LEU A 22 9.09 -35.32 35.96
C LEU A 22 9.12 -33.81 35.62
N GLU A 23 10.22 -33.15 35.77
CA GLU A 23 10.46 -31.92 35.07
C GLU A 23 11.94 -31.49 35.14
N CYS A 24 12.81 -32.19 34.45
CA CYS A 24 14.07 -31.60 34.00
C CYS A 24 14.51 -32.27 32.71
N THR A 25 13.85 -31.92 31.63
CA THR A 25 14.45 -32.11 30.30
C THR A 25 15.36 -30.89 30.02
N PRO A 26 16.67 -31.10 29.91
CA PRO A 26 17.56 -30.02 29.48
C PRO A 26 17.17 -29.63 28.03
N SER A 27 16.68 -28.42 27.85
CA SER A 27 16.46 -27.88 26.50
C SER A 27 17.79 -27.91 25.72
N PRO A 28 17.78 -28.34 24.47
CA PRO A 28 18.98 -28.34 23.65
C PRO A 28 19.51 -26.92 23.55
N ARG A 29 20.69 -26.66 24.12
CA ARG A 29 21.40 -25.42 23.89
C ARG A 29 21.78 -25.40 22.42
N TYR A 30 21.04 -24.61 21.63
CA TYR A 30 21.41 -24.24 20.26
C TYR A 30 22.78 -23.54 20.35
N ARG A 31 23.84 -24.28 19.99
CA ARG A 31 25.18 -23.73 19.85
C ARG A 31 25.16 -22.95 18.55
N SER A 32 24.87 -21.64 18.61
CA SER A 32 25.03 -20.79 17.48
C SER A 32 26.52 -20.76 17.11
N ASN A 33 26.90 -21.49 16.08
CA ASN A 33 28.11 -21.21 15.34
C ASN A 33 27.88 -19.86 14.65
N SER A 34 27.98 -18.79 15.39
CA SER A 34 28.03 -17.46 14.84
C SER A 34 29.37 -17.31 14.11
N LYS A 35 29.36 -17.69 12.83
CA LYS A 35 30.33 -17.09 11.91
C LYS A 35 30.19 -15.59 12.07
N PRO A 36 31.28 -14.83 12.23
CA PRO A 36 31.16 -13.36 12.29
C PRO A 36 30.39 -12.91 11.07
N ALA A 37 29.33 -12.14 11.30
CA ALA A 37 28.53 -11.56 10.24
C ALA A 37 29.50 -10.79 9.31
N PRO A 38 29.43 -10.98 7.98
CA PRO A 38 30.26 -10.19 7.08
C PRO A 38 29.90 -8.73 7.31
N THR A 39 30.88 -7.94 7.69
CA THR A 39 30.80 -6.48 7.79
C THR A 39 30.30 -5.96 6.43
N VAL A 40 29.00 -5.64 6.35
CA VAL A 40 28.40 -5.10 5.14
C VAL A 40 28.78 -3.62 5.04
N THR A 41 30.04 -3.38 4.71
CA THR A 41 30.45 -2.12 4.10
C THR A 41 30.27 -2.29 2.59
N LYS A 42 29.04 -2.43 2.14
CA LYS A 42 28.69 -2.20 0.76
C LYS A 42 27.93 -0.87 0.70
N GLN A 43 28.68 0.17 0.37
CA GLN A 43 28.11 1.30 -0.34
C GLN A 43 27.40 0.72 -1.57
N GLN A 44 26.13 0.41 -1.42
CA GLN A 44 25.28 0.13 -2.57
C GLN A 44 25.24 1.43 -3.36
N LYS A 45 26.04 1.47 -4.43
CA LYS A 45 25.88 2.42 -5.52
C LYS A 45 24.43 2.28 -5.97
N GLN A 46 23.54 3.11 -5.44
CA GLN A 46 22.14 3.13 -5.83
C GLN A 46 22.12 3.35 -7.34
N LYS A 47 21.84 2.27 -8.06
CA LYS A 47 21.61 2.32 -9.49
C LYS A 47 20.48 3.31 -9.67
N LYS A 48 20.75 4.54 -10.14
CA LYS A 48 19.72 5.55 -10.40
C LYS A 48 18.65 4.88 -11.23
N LYS A 49 17.50 4.57 -10.60
CA LYS A 49 16.33 4.00 -11.28
C LYS A 49 15.97 5.01 -12.36
N LYS A 50 15.99 4.58 -13.64
CA LYS A 50 15.60 5.45 -14.74
C LYS A 50 14.17 5.89 -14.48
N LEU A 51 13.94 7.20 -14.28
CA LEU A 51 12.62 7.75 -14.06
C LEU A 51 11.77 7.48 -15.32
N SER A 52 10.56 6.98 -15.13
CA SER A 52 9.60 6.73 -16.20
C SER A 52 8.99 8.05 -16.73
N TYR A 53 9.11 9.13 -15.98
CA TYR A 53 8.60 10.47 -16.31
C TYR A 53 9.75 11.47 -16.41
N ASN A 54 9.48 12.60 -17.08
CA ASN A 54 10.42 13.72 -17.19
C ASN A 54 10.12 14.79 -16.13
N PRO A 55 10.93 14.91 -15.05
CA PRO A 55 10.65 15.87 -13.98
C PRO A 55 10.78 17.34 -14.41
N LYS A 56 11.39 17.62 -15.54
CA LYS A 56 11.49 18.98 -16.11
C LYS A 56 10.25 19.37 -16.93
N LYS A 57 9.46 18.38 -17.36
CA LYS A 57 8.23 18.63 -18.12
C LYS A 57 7.07 18.74 -17.14
N THR A 58 6.48 19.91 -17.05
CA THR A 58 5.39 20.20 -16.10
C THR A 58 4.02 20.30 -16.74
N VAL A 59 3.93 20.23 -18.06
CA VAL A 59 2.66 20.33 -18.79
C VAL A 59 2.49 19.15 -19.74
N TYR A 60 1.33 18.49 -19.65
CA TYR A 60 0.94 17.36 -20.50
C TYR A 60 -0.46 17.61 -21.08
N ARG A 61 -0.74 17.04 -22.24
CA ARG A 61 -2.05 17.08 -22.90
C ARG A 61 -2.42 15.71 -23.42
N GLY A 62 -3.69 15.38 -23.39
CA GLY A 62 -4.24 14.12 -23.89
C GLY A 62 -5.68 13.93 -23.47
N ILE A 63 -6.19 12.72 -23.65
CA ILE A 63 -7.57 12.39 -23.31
C ILE A 63 -7.65 11.85 -21.89
N SER A 64 -8.60 12.37 -21.12
CA SER A 64 -9.00 11.83 -19.82
C SER A 64 -10.33 11.09 -19.92
N SER A 65 -10.50 10.04 -19.12
CA SER A 65 -11.79 9.44 -18.80
C SER A 65 -11.96 9.37 -17.28
N PHE A 66 -12.94 8.58 -16.80
CA PHE A 66 -13.15 8.39 -15.37
C PHE A 66 -13.50 6.94 -15.03
N TYR A 67 -13.26 6.56 -13.77
CA TYR A 67 -13.57 5.23 -13.26
C TYR A 67 -15.06 5.00 -13.11
N GLY A 68 -15.50 3.79 -13.49
CA GLY A 68 -16.87 3.32 -13.23
C GLY A 68 -17.12 2.97 -11.76
N GLU A 69 -18.40 2.83 -11.42
CA GLU A 69 -18.93 2.51 -10.08
C GLU A 69 -18.26 1.29 -9.43
N LYS A 70 -17.92 0.28 -10.23
CA LYS A 70 -17.35 -1.01 -9.77
C LYS A 70 -16.01 -0.90 -9.04
N PHE A 71 -15.35 0.23 -9.09
CA PHE A 71 -14.06 0.46 -8.43
C PHE A 71 -14.21 1.11 -7.05
N HIS A 72 -15.40 1.61 -6.69
CA HIS A 72 -15.63 2.21 -5.38
C HIS A 72 -15.31 1.23 -4.24
N GLN A 73 -14.66 1.71 -3.19
CA GLN A 73 -14.21 0.94 -2.02
C GLN A 73 -13.15 -0.15 -2.32
N LYS A 74 -12.56 -0.17 -3.52
CA LYS A 74 -11.41 -1.04 -3.82
C LYS A 74 -10.10 -0.32 -3.54
N LEU A 75 -9.04 -1.10 -3.34
CA LEU A 75 -7.68 -0.56 -3.19
C LEU A 75 -7.22 0.03 -4.52
N THR A 76 -6.63 1.21 -4.44
CA THR A 76 -5.87 1.83 -5.52
C THR A 76 -4.44 1.27 -5.56
N ALA A 77 -3.70 1.58 -6.61
CA ALA A 77 -2.35 1.08 -6.78
C ALA A 77 -1.35 1.62 -5.73
N ASN A 78 -1.64 2.74 -5.03
CA ASN A 78 -0.83 3.20 -3.91
C ASN A 78 -1.27 2.65 -2.55
N GLY A 79 -2.33 1.82 -2.50
CA GLY A 79 -2.85 1.22 -1.27
C GLY A 79 -4.00 1.97 -0.61
N GLU A 80 -4.46 3.10 -1.12
CA GLU A 80 -5.63 3.81 -0.59
C GLU A 80 -6.93 3.10 -0.97
N ILE A 81 -7.98 3.32 -0.18
CA ILE A 81 -9.34 2.94 -0.59
C ILE A 81 -9.88 3.97 -1.58
N PHE A 82 -10.27 3.52 -2.77
CA PHE A 82 -10.80 4.41 -3.79
C PHE A 82 -12.18 4.96 -3.40
N ASP A 83 -12.26 6.29 -3.32
CA ASP A 83 -13.54 7.00 -3.21
C ASP A 83 -13.93 7.57 -4.57
N LYS A 84 -15.03 7.08 -5.14
CA LYS A 84 -15.55 7.58 -6.43
C LYS A 84 -15.91 9.05 -6.40
N ASN A 85 -16.32 9.59 -5.25
CA ASN A 85 -16.69 10.99 -5.07
C ASN A 85 -15.50 11.89 -4.71
N GLY A 86 -14.36 11.30 -4.41
CA GLY A 86 -13.11 11.98 -4.12
C GLY A 86 -12.56 12.76 -5.31
N VAL A 87 -11.41 13.39 -5.11
CA VAL A 87 -10.73 14.20 -6.13
C VAL A 87 -9.34 13.61 -6.37
N THR A 88 -9.31 12.43 -7.01
CA THR A 88 -8.10 11.68 -7.32
C THR A 88 -8.10 11.23 -8.78
N ALA A 89 -6.94 10.77 -9.25
CA ALA A 89 -6.81 10.21 -10.59
C ALA A 89 -5.70 9.16 -10.67
N ALA A 90 -5.75 8.38 -11.76
CA ALA A 90 -4.70 7.47 -12.18
C ALA A 90 -3.89 8.05 -13.33
N HIS A 91 -2.58 7.82 -13.29
CA HIS A 91 -1.65 8.05 -14.38
C HIS A 91 -0.64 6.90 -14.47
N LYS A 92 -0.23 6.54 -15.70
CA LYS A 92 0.67 5.40 -15.95
C LYS A 92 2.02 5.54 -15.22
N GLU A 93 2.60 6.73 -15.26
CA GLU A 93 4.02 6.94 -14.92
C GLU A 93 4.28 8.00 -13.85
N PHE A 94 3.33 8.92 -13.60
CA PHE A 94 3.55 9.96 -12.57
C PHE A 94 3.75 9.30 -11.20
N PRO A 95 4.70 9.82 -10.39
CA PRO A 95 4.82 9.37 -9.00
C PRO A 95 3.47 9.46 -8.28
N PHE A 96 3.21 8.51 -7.37
CA PHE A 96 2.07 8.67 -6.47
C PHE A 96 2.25 9.95 -5.67
N ASN A 97 1.14 10.52 -5.22
CA ASN A 97 1.05 11.78 -4.52
C ASN A 97 1.39 13.02 -5.36
N THR A 98 1.64 12.86 -6.68
CA THR A 98 1.75 14.01 -7.59
C THR A 98 0.47 14.84 -7.53
N VAL A 99 0.60 16.15 -7.32
CA VAL A 99 -0.49 17.11 -7.32
C VAL A 99 -0.47 17.86 -8.65
N ALA A 100 -1.60 17.84 -9.35
CA ALA A 100 -1.71 18.46 -10.66
C ALA A 100 -3.00 19.25 -10.81
N ARG A 101 -2.93 20.37 -11.54
CA ARG A 101 -4.11 21.04 -12.06
C ARG A 101 -4.49 20.40 -13.37
N VAL A 102 -5.71 19.90 -13.46
CA VAL A 102 -6.30 19.36 -14.68
C VAL A 102 -7.35 20.33 -15.20
N THR A 103 -7.25 20.71 -16.45
CA THR A 103 -8.19 21.59 -17.13
C THR A 103 -8.84 20.84 -18.28
N ASN A 104 -10.17 20.78 -18.30
CA ASN A 104 -10.94 20.30 -19.45
C ASN A 104 -10.89 21.38 -20.54
N GLU A 105 -10.27 21.06 -21.68
CA GLU A 105 -10.05 22.02 -22.75
C GLU A 105 -11.35 22.35 -23.54
N ASN A 106 -12.42 21.54 -23.41
CA ASN A 106 -13.70 21.82 -24.06
C ASN A 106 -14.49 22.95 -23.36
N ASN A 107 -14.37 23.09 -22.04
CA ASN A 107 -15.20 24.01 -21.25
C ASN A 107 -14.40 24.93 -20.32
N GLY A 108 -13.08 24.78 -20.27
CA GLY A 108 -12.18 25.59 -19.43
C GLY A 108 -12.24 25.32 -17.93
N LYS A 109 -13.10 24.38 -17.46
CA LYS A 109 -13.15 24.02 -16.04
C LYS A 109 -11.85 23.37 -15.61
N SER A 110 -11.35 23.73 -14.45
CA SER A 110 -10.13 23.17 -13.89
C SER A 110 -10.30 22.73 -12.45
N LEU A 111 -9.50 21.73 -12.05
CA LEU A 111 -9.52 21.13 -10.75
C LEU A 111 -8.10 20.70 -10.37
N ILE A 112 -7.73 20.90 -9.11
CA ILE A 112 -6.51 20.32 -8.55
C ILE A 112 -6.86 18.93 -8.01
N LEU A 113 -6.10 17.92 -8.43
CA LEU A 113 -6.28 16.55 -8.01
C LEU A 113 -4.93 15.89 -7.71
N ARG A 114 -4.97 14.75 -7.04
CA ARG A 114 -3.81 13.96 -6.67
C ARG A 114 -3.81 12.62 -7.39
N ILE A 115 -2.62 12.19 -7.80
CA ILE A 115 -2.40 10.89 -8.43
C ILE A 115 -2.18 9.85 -7.32
N ASN A 116 -3.09 8.88 -7.23
CA ASN A 116 -3.02 7.79 -6.25
C ASN A 116 -3.20 6.39 -6.89
N ASP A 117 -3.37 6.33 -8.20
CA ASP A 117 -3.61 5.06 -8.87
C ASP A 117 -2.83 4.92 -10.18
N ARG A 118 -2.83 3.71 -10.77
CA ARG A 118 -2.19 3.36 -12.03
C ARG A 118 -3.23 3.12 -13.13
N GLY A 119 -2.95 3.66 -14.29
CA GLY A 119 -3.80 3.67 -15.49
C GLY A 119 -3.68 5.01 -16.20
N PRO A 120 -4.46 5.22 -17.25
CA PRO A 120 -5.30 4.27 -17.98
C PRO A 120 -4.50 3.19 -18.73
N TYR A 121 -5.08 2.00 -18.87
CA TYR A 121 -4.52 0.92 -19.69
C TYR A 121 -5.24 0.81 -21.06
N VAL A 122 -5.89 1.88 -21.46
CA VAL A 122 -6.54 2.04 -22.77
C VAL A 122 -5.71 3.01 -23.59
N ASP A 123 -5.46 2.66 -24.85
CA ASP A 123 -4.67 3.47 -25.74
C ASP A 123 -5.32 4.83 -26.00
N GLY A 124 -4.48 5.85 -26.20
CA GLY A 124 -4.92 7.23 -26.46
C GLY A 124 -5.33 8.01 -25.20
N ARG A 125 -5.52 7.37 -24.04
CA ARG A 125 -5.80 8.05 -22.77
C ARG A 125 -4.53 8.23 -21.94
N ILE A 126 -4.46 9.37 -21.24
CA ILE A 126 -3.34 9.70 -20.35
C ILE A 126 -3.75 9.78 -18.88
N LEU A 127 -5.05 10.00 -18.59
CA LEU A 127 -5.56 10.19 -17.23
C LEU A 127 -6.93 9.51 -17.07
N ASP A 128 -7.15 8.86 -15.95
CA ASP A 128 -8.47 8.41 -15.52
C ASP A 128 -8.82 9.07 -14.19
N CYS A 129 -9.84 9.90 -14.18
CA CYS A 129 -10.28 10.64 -12.99
C CYS A 129 -11.25 9.79 -12.13
N SER A 130 -11.40 10.15 -10.85
CA SER A 130 -12.58 9.75 -10.09
C SER A 130 -13.86 10.33 -10.71
N PHE A 131 -15.02 9.72 -10.45
CA PHE A 131 -16.31 10.24 -10.91
C PHE A 131 -16.57 11.64 -10.36
N GLY A 132 -16.24 11.90 -9.08
CA GLY A 132 -16.36 13.23 -8.48
C GLY A 132 -15.50 14.29 -9.17
N ALA A 133 -14.28 13.94 -9.59
CA ALA A 133 -13.41 14.82 -10.36
C ALA A 133 -13.99 15.09 -11.76
N ALA A 134 -14.44 14.05 -12.48
CA ALA A 134 -15.07 14.18 -13.79
C ALA A 134 -16.34 15.05 -13.75
N THR A 135 -17.14 14.92 -12.69
CA THR A 135 -18.32 15.77 -12.46
C THR A 135 -17.93 17.25 -12.33
N LYS A 136 -16.90 17.54 -11.52
CA LYS A 136 -16.42 18.93 -11.34
C LYS A 136 -15.80 19.49 -12.62
N LEU A 137 -15.12 18.66 -13.41
CA LEU A 137 -14.56 19.04 -14.72
C LEU A 137 -15.62 19.09 -15.82
N GLY A 138 -16.84 18.55 -15.58
CA GLY A 138 -17.99 18.67 -16.46
C GLY A 138 -17.92 17.83 -17.72
N PHE A 139 -17.41 16.59 -17.64
CA PHE A 139 -17.36 15.69 -18.81
C PHE A 139 -17.97 14.29 -18.57
N VAL A 140 -18.74 14.14 -17.50
CA VAL A 140 -19.39 12.84 -17.19
C VAL A 140 -20.29 12.36 -18.30
N ASN A 141 -21.09 13.27 -18.91
CA ASN A 141 -22.00 12.93 -20.00
C ASN A 141 -21.26 12.52 -21.29
N ASP A 142 -20.09 13.09 -21.52
CA ASP A 142 -19.26 12.82 -22.70
C ASP A 142 -18.40 11.57 -22.54
N GLY A 143 -18.22 11.09 -21.30
CA GLY A 143 -17.39 9.93 -20.94
C GLY A 143 -15.90 10.20 -21.00
N THR A 144 -15.45 11.11 -21.85
CA THR A 144 -14.05 11.51 -22.03
C THR A 144 -13.94 13.00 -22.35
N ALA A 145 -12.76 13.59 -22.10
CA ALA A 145 -12.47 14.95 -22.47
C ALA A 145 -10.98 15.14 -22.81
N PRO A 146 -10.64 16.06 -23.74
CA PRO A 146 -9.28 16.55 -23.89
C PRO A 146 -8.92 17.37 -22.66
N VAL A 147 -7.76 17.07 -22.07
CA VAL A 147 -7.31 17.74 -20.84
C VAL A 147 -5.89 18.26 -20.97
N LYS A 148 -5.65 19.42 -20.36
CA LYS A 148 -4.32 19.91 -20.03
C LYS A 148 -4.03 19.59 -18.56
N ILE A 149 -2.89 18.96 -18.30
CA ILE A 149 -2.41 18.60 -16.96
C ILE A 149 -1.19 19.47 -16.67
N GLU A 150 -1.22 20.25 -15.61
CA GLU A 150 -0.13 21.11 -15.14
C GLU A 150 0.33 20.57 -13.78
N ILE A 151 1.54 20.07 -13.72
CA ILE A 151 2.12 19.55 -12.46
C ILE A 151 2.41 20.74 -11.56
N LEU A 152 1.80 20.74 -10.39
CA LEU A 152 2.05 21.71 -9.32
C LEU A 152 3.14 21.23 -8.39
N GLU A 153 3.11 19.93 -8.07
CA GLU A 153 4.08 19.29 -7.20
C GLU A 153 4.27 17.84 -7.64
N TRP A 154 5.51 17.41 -7.78
CA TRP A 154 5.84 16.00 -8.00
C TRP A 154 5.72 15.23 -6.70
N GLY A 155 5.02 14.11 -6.72
CA GLY A 155 4.88 13.24 -5.56
C GLY A 155 6.15 12.46 -5.22
N ASP A 156 6.18 11.92 -4.03
CA ASP A 156 7.26 11.09 -3.49
C ASP A 156 7.27 9.66 -4.07
N GLY A 157 6.15 9.21 -4.63
CA GLY A 157 5.98 7.87 -5.16
C GLY A 157 5.74 6.81 -4.07
N GLU A 158 5.48 7.23 -2.84
CA GLU A 158 5.29 6.32 -1.71
C GLU A 158 3.94 5.62 -1.76
N TYR A 159 3.93 4.39 -1.23
CA TYR A 159 2.73 3.57 -1.05
C TYR A 159 2.22 3.74 0.37
N MET A 160 0.90 3.71 0.56
CA MET A 160 0.34 3.58 1.90
C MET A 160 0.56 2.13 2.37
N HIS A 161 1.28 1.97 3.47
CA HIS A 161 1.40 0.68 4.13
C HIS A 161 0.19 0.51 5.05
N HIS A 162 -0.57 -0.54 4.83
CA HIS A 162 -1.56 -1.03 5.79
C HIS A 162 -0.82 -2.06 6.67
N ASP A 163 -0.56 -1.69 7.92
CA ASP A 163 -0.10 -2.62 8.96
C ASP A 163 -1.22 -3.57 9.38
#